data_de9db80b1a31dab0aff9fbbe5516a035
#
_entry.id   de9db80b1a31dab0aff9fbbe5516a035
#
_cell.length_a   1.000
_cell.length_b   1.000
_cell.length_c   1.000
_cell.angle_alpha   90.00
_cell.angle_beta   90.00
_cell.angle_gamma   90.00
#
_symmetry.space_group_name_H-M   'P 1'
#
loop_
_entity.id
_entity.type
_entity.pdbx_description
1 polymer ?
#
loop_
_entity_poly.entity_id
_entity_poly.type
_entity_poly.pdbx_seq_one_letter_code
_entity_poly.pdbx_strand_id
1 'polypeptide(L)'
;MIRHAEPRDAEALRMLMAHPEVYHDTLQIPYPSMEAWQEKLQPRPHTFHLVATLDEQVAGHLSLHVEPRPRRSHVATFGMAVAAGHQGCGIGSALMREMIDLCDNWLRVERIELTVFADNAPAIAVYKKYGFEIEGTGRRYALRNGEYVDAYYMARMK
;
A
#
# COMPACT_ATOMS: atom_id res chain seq x y z
N MET A 1 0.55 -17.00 0.06
CA MET A 1 2.03 -16.82 0.09
C MET A 1 2.36 -15.35 -0.16
N ILE A 2 3.35 -14.80 0.56
CA ILE A 2 3.88 -13.45 0.27
C ILE A 2 5.24 -13.61 -0.41
N ARG A 3 5.47 -12.86 -1.47
CA ARG A 3 6.76 -12.84 -2.19
C ARG A 3 7.00 -11.49 -2.84
N HIS A 4 8.21 -11.28 -3.31
CA HIS A 4 8.54 -10.11 -4.12
C HIS A 4 7.74 -10.12 -5.43
N ALA A 5 7.27 -8.96 -5.87
CA ALA A 5 6.61 -8.83 -7.17
C ALA A 5 7.64 -8.93 -8.30
N GLU A 6 7.33 -9.71 -9.30
CA GLU A 6 8.17 -9.90 -10.48
C GLU A 6 7.55 -9.16 -11.69
N PRO A 7 8.34 -8.85 -12.74
CA PRO A 7 7.78 -8.20 -13.93
C PRO A 7 6.57 -8.93 -14.53
N ARG A 8 6.51 -10.25 -14.41
CA ARG A 8 5.38 -11.08 -14.85
C ARG A 8 4.07 -10.78 -14.12
N ASP A 9 4.13 -10.14 -12.95
CA ASP A 9 2.94 -9.79 -12.15
C ASP A 9 2.26 -8.50 -12.64
N ALA A 10 2.85 -7.79 -13.58
CA ALA A 10 2.36 -6.49 -14.03
C ALA A 10 0.91 -6.54 -14.53
N GLU A 11 0.55 -7.57 -15.32
CA GLU A 11 -0.82 -7.73 -15.82
C GLU A 11 -1.81 -7.98 -14.68
N ALA A 12 -1.48 -8.88 -13.77
CA ALA A 12 -2.35 -9.18 -12.63
C ALA A 12 -2.56 -7.95 -11.74
N LEU A 13 -1.50 -7.15 -11.52
CA LEU A 13 -1.58 -5.93 -10.74
C LEU A 13 -2.38 -4.83 -11.45
N ARG A 14 -2.20 -4.69 -12.76
CA ARG A 14 -3.01 -3.77 -13.56
C ARG A 14 -4.50 -4.11 -13.44
N MET A 15 -4.85 -5.40 -13.57
CA MET A 15 -6.23 -5.86 -13.44
C MET A 15 -6.79 -5.65 -12.04
N LEU A 16 -5.98 -5.93 -11.00
CA LEU A 16 -6.36 -5.72 -9.61
C LEU A 16 -6.71 -4.25 -9.36
N MET A 17 -5.87 -3.34 -9.84
CA MET A 17 -6.05 -1.89 -9.65
C MET A 17 -7.10 -1.29 -10.58
N ALA A 18 -7.51 -1.99 -11.63
CA ALA A 18 -8.58 -1.53 -12.53
C ALA A 18 -9.97 -1.66 -11.91
N HIS A 19 -10.12 -2.45 -10.86
CA HIS A 19 -11.43 -2.67 -10.24
C HIS A 19 -11.86 -1.47 -9.40
N PRO A 20 -13.09 -0.94 -9.57
CA PRO A 20 -13.56 0.24 -8.85
C PRO A 20 -13.49 0.12 -7.31
N GLU A 21 -13.79 -1.05 -6.76
CA GLU A 21 -13.69 -1.30 -5.32
C GLU A 21 -12.26 -1.20 -4.79
N VAL A 22 -11.26 -1.29 -5.67
CA VAL A 22 -9.85 -1.19 -5.29
C VAL A 22 -9.34 0.22 -5.51
N TYR A 23 -9.45 0.79 -6.72
CA TYR A 23 -8.89 2.11 -6.97
C TYR A 23 -9.60 3.23 -6.20
N HIS A 24 -10.87 3.02 -5.81
CA HIS A 24 -11.67 3.97 -5.03
C HIS A 24 -10.95 4.42 -3.74
N ASP A 25 -10.24 3.51 -3.09
CA ASP A 25 -9.51 3.77 -1.84
C ASP A 25 -8.02 4.04 -2.03
N THR A 26 -7.60 4.31 -3.26
CA THR A 26 -6.22 4.63 -3.63
C THR A 26 -6.16 5.98 -4.34
N LEU A 27 -4.96 6.45 -4.64
CA LEU A 27 -4.75 7.62 -5.51
C LEU A 27 -4.67 7.24 -6.99
N GLN A 28 -4.89 5.96 -7.32
CA GLN A 28 -4.95 5.52 -8.71
C GLN A 28 -6.22 6.03 -9.38
N ILE A 29 -6.14 6.29 -10.69
CA ILE A 29 -7.30 6.66 -11.50
C ILE A 29 -7.80 5.44 -12.28
N PRO A 30 -9.05 5.47 -12.81
CA PRO A 30 -9.54 4.43 -13.71
C PRO A 30 -8.62 4.22 -14.91
N TYR A 31 -8.70 3.04 -15.52
CA TYR A 31 -7.95 2.66 -16.72
C TYR A 31 -6.42 2.64 -16.54
N PRO A 32 -5.88 1.79 -15.65
CA PRO A 32 -4.44 1.70 -15.45
C PRO A 32 -3.72 1.16 -16.69
N SER A 33 -2.55 1.74 -16.97
CA SER A 33 -1.73 1.37 -18.13
C SER A 33 -0.86 0.14 -17.79
N MET A 34 -0.77 -0.80 -18.75
CA MET A 34 0.12 -1.94 -18.64
C MET A 34 1.58 -1.50 -18.64
N GLU A 35 1.95 -0.56 -19.50
CA GLU A 35 3.30 -0.02 -19.58
C GLU A 35 3.73 0.64 -18.26
N ALA A 36 2.83 1.43 -17.64
CA ALA A 36 3.09 2.06 -16.36
C ALA A 36 3.33 1.02 -15.25
N TRP A 37 2.60 -0.08 -15.25
CA TRP A 37 2.82 -1.15 -14.29
C TRP A 37 4.11 -1.92 -14.55
N GLN A 38 4.45 -2.18 -15.81
CA GLN A 38 5.74 -2.78 -16.17
C GLN A 38 6.90 -1.91 -15.71
N GLU A 39 6.82 -0.61 -15.91
CA GLU A 39 7.84 0.33 -15.45
C GLU A 39 7.90 0.41 -13.92
N LYS A 40 6.76 0.44 -13.25
CA LYS A 40 6.68 0.50 -11.78
C LYS A 40 7.35 -0.69 -11.11
N LEU A 41 7.29 -1.86 -11.71
CA LEU A 41 7.90 -3.09 -11.18
C LEU A 41 9.39 -3.24 -11.51
N GLN A 42 9.97 -2.32 -12.27
CA GLN A 42 11.42 -2.34 -12.50
C GLN A 42 12.17 -2.11 -11.19
N PRO A 43 13.29 -2.80 -10.97
CA PRO A 43 14.08 -2.60 -9.76
C PRO A 43 14.48 -1.14 -9.58
N ARG A 44 14.19 -0.61 -8.39
CA ARG A 44 14.57 0.75 -7.99
C ARG A 44 15.14 0.73 -6.59
N PRO A 45 16.21 1.51 -6.32
CA PRO A 45 16.73 1.65 -4.97
C PRO A 45 15.61 2.13 -4.02
N HIS A 46 15.62 1.62 -2.80
CA HIS A 46 14.69 2.03 -1.73
C HIS A 46 13.22 1.72 -1.96
N THR A 47 12.88 0.95 -2.99
CA THR A 47 11.50 0.58 -3.30
C THR A 47 11.35 -0.93 -3.32
N PHE A 48 10.35 -1.45 -2.60
CA PHE A 48 10.07 -2.87 -2.49
C PHE A 48 8.61 -3.11 -2.86
N HIS A 49 8.36 -4.09 -3.70
CA HIS A 49 7.01 -4.50 -4.08
C HIS A 49 6.76 -5.92 -3.61
N LEU A 50 5.76 -6.11 -2.78
CA LEU A 50 5.32 -7.43 -2.33
C LEU A 50 3.97 -7.76 -2.94
N VAL A 51 3.78 -9.01 -3.29
CA VAL A 51 2.49 -9.54 -3.69
C VAL A 51 2.08 -10.68 -2.76
N ALA A 52 0.80 -10.73 -2.45
CA ALA A 52 0.18 -11.86 -1.80
C ALA A 52 -0.51 -12.70 -2.86
N THR A 53 -0.28 -14.01 -2.84
CA THR A 53 -0.91 -14.95 -3.78
C THR A 53 -1.78 -15.94 -3.03
N LEU A 54 -2.94 -16.25 -3.62
CA LEU A 54 -3.85 -17.32 -3.24
C LEU A 54 -4.04 -18.20 -4.48
N ASP A 55 -3.81 -19.52 -4.33
CA ASP A 55 -3.91 -20.46 -5.44
C ASP A 55 -3.15 -19.96 -6.68
N GLU A 56 -1.92 -19.49 -6.46
CA GLU A 56 -1.01 -18.94 -7.47
C GLU A 56 -1.48 -17.63 -8.13
N GLN A 57 -2.66 -17.11 -7.76
CA GLN A 57 -3.17 -15.83 -8.28
C GLN A 57 -2.83 -14.68 -7.34
N VAL A 58 -2.48 -13.54 -7.93
CA VAL A 58 -2.21 -12.32 -7.16
C VAL A 58 -3.52 -11.81 -6.55
N ALA A 59 -3.54 -11.73 -5.23
CA ALA A 59 -4.71 -11.31 -4.47
C ALA A 59 -4.46 -10.02 -3.67
N GLY A 60 -3.22 -9.56 -3.57
CA GLY A 60 -2.88 -8.31 -2.89
C GLY A 60 -1.52 -7.80 -3.29
N HIS A 61 -1.30 -6.52 -3.07
CA HIS A 61 -0.06 -5.82 -3.39
C HIS A 61 0.27 -4.81 -2.29
N LEU A 62 1.55 -4.71 -1.98
CA LEU A 62 2.07 -3.67 -1.11
C LEU A 62 3.34 -3.09 -1.74
N SER A 63 3.39 -1.77 -1.87
CA SER A 63 4.60 -1.06 -2.25
C SER A 63 5.17 -0.34 -1.02
N LEU A 64 6.44 -0.60 -0.71
CA LEU A 64 7.16 0.03 0.39
C LEU A 64 8.25 0.92 -0.20
N HIS A 65 8.31 2.16 0.24
CA HIS A 65 9.32 3.11 -0.17
C HIS A 65 10.07 3.64 1.05
N VAL A 66 11.36 3.38 1.13
CA VAL A 66 12.22 3.93 2.18
C VAL A 66 12.74 5.28 1.72
N GLU A 67 12.64 6.28 2.56
CA GLU A 67 13.04 7.64 2.23
C GLU A 67 14.56 7.70 1.96
N PRO A 68 15.01 8.14 0.77
CA PRO A 68 16.45 8.14 0.44
C PRO A 68 17.23 9.30 1.03
N ARG A 69 16.57 10.37 1.47
CA ARG A 69 17.26 11.53 2.04
C ARG A 69 17.87 11.17 3.40
N PRO A 70 19.15 11.46 3.65
CA PRO A 70 19.86 10.97 4.86
C PRO A 70 19.16 11.32 6.19
N ARG A 71 18.61 12.52 6.30
CA ARG A 71 17.95 12.96 7.54
C ARG A 71 16.59 12.30 7.79
N ARG A 72 16.05 11.61 6.78
CA ARG A 72 14.80 10.87 6.87
C ARG A 72 14.97 9.39 6.50
N SER A 73 16.17 8.89 6.46
CA SER A 73 16.45 7.50 6.07
C SER A 73 15.89 6.45 7.04
N HIS A 74 15.39 6.88 8.18
CA HIS A 74 14.67 6.05 9.16
C HIS A 74 13.17 5.97 8.89
N VAL A 75 12.69 6.60 7.82
CA VAL A 75 11.25 6.70 7.49
C VAL A 75 10.94 5.88 6.25
N ALA A 76 9.82 5.18 6.27
CA ALA A 76 9.25 4.55 5.09
C ALA A 76 7.78 4.93 4.95
N THR A 77 7.31 4.91 3.69
CA THR A 77 5.90 5.02 3.36
C THR A 77 5.46 3.77 2.60
N PHE A 78 4.20 3.45 2.61
CA PHE A 78 3.69 2.32 1.85
C PHE A 78 2.28 2.59 1.32
N GLY A 79 1.96 1.86 0.25
CA GLY A 79 0.60 1.74 -0.26
C GLY A 79 0.23 0.26 -0.34
N MET A 80 -1.03 -0.07 -0.11
CA MET A 80 -1.50 -1.45 -0.10
C MET A 80 -2.87 -1.54 -0.76
N ALA A 81 -3.07 -2.61 -1.51
CA ALA A 81 -4.35 -2.93 -2.13
C ALA A 81 -4.61 -4.43 -2.05
N VAL A 82 -5.86 -4.79 -1.81
CA VAL A 82 -6.33 -6.18 -1.81
C VAL A 82 -7.37 -6.32 -2.92
N ALA A 83 -7.27 -7.41 -3.69
CA ALA A 83 -8.17 -7.67 -4.81
C ALA A 83 -9.64 -7.70 -4.36
N ALA A 84 -10.52 -7.19 -5.23
CA ALA A 84 -11.96 -7.29 -5.03
C ALA A 84 -12.34 -8.78 -4.87
N GLY A 85 -13.22 -9.07 -3.92
CA GLY A 85 -13.61 -10.44 -3.60
C GLY A 85 -12.66 -11.17 -2.63
N HIS A 86 -11.48 -10.63 -2.35
CA HIS A 86 -10.51 -11.19 -1.39
C HIS A 86 -10.34 -10.31 -0.14
N GLN A 87 -11.12 -9.27 -0.02
CA GLN A 87 -11.10 -8.40 1.15
C GLN A 87 -11.71 -9.14 2.35
N GLY A 88 -11.18 -8.86 3.55
CA GLY A 88 -11.62 -9.55 4.75
C GLY A 88 -11.06 -10.97 4.95
N CYS A 89 -10.16 -11.45 4.08
CA CYS A 89 -9.56 -12.79 4.14
C CYS A 89 -8.18 -12.82 4.82
N GLY A 90 -7.75 -11.73 5.45
CA GLY A 90 -6.46 -11.65 6.14
C GLY A 90 -5.27 -11.34 5.24
N ILE A 91 -5.47 -11.07 3.94
CA ILE A 91 -4.39 -10.77 2.99
C ILE A 91 -3.69 -9.46 3.36
N GLY A 92 -4.46 -8.40 3.65
CA GLY A 92 -3.90 -7.14 4.08
C GLY A 92 -3.08 -7.27 5.37
N SER A 93 -3.58 -8.03 6.33
CA SER A 93 -2.85 -8.31 7.57
C SER A 93 -1.55 -9.08 7.34
N ALA A 94 -1.56 -10.04 6.41
CA ALA A 94 -0.35 -10.78 6.05
C ALA A 94 0.70 -9.86 5.42
N LEU A 95 0.30 -9.02 4.46
CA LEU A 95 1.19 -8.03 3.85
C LEU A 95 1.74 -7.03 4.89
N MET A 96 0.91 -6.59 5.82
CA MET A 96 1.33 -5.69 6.90
C MET A 96 2.39 -6.31 7.79
N ARG A 97 2.22 -7.57 8.20
CA ARG A 97 3.20 -8.27 9.03
C ARG A 97 4.56 -8.37 8.36
N GLU A 98 4.57 -8.78 7.08
CA GLU A 98 5.82 -8.90 6.32
C GLU A 98 6.51 -7.54 6.13
N MET A 99 5.75 -6.50 5.83
CA MET A 99 6.28 -5.15 5.68
C MET A 99 6.87 -4.63 6.98
N ILE A 100 6.18 -4.83 8.10
CA ILE A 100 6.67 -4.41 9.43
C ILE A 100 7.94 -5.18 9.79
N ASP A 101 7.99 -6.50 9.54
CA ASP A 101 9.19 -7.30 9.76
C ASP A 101 10.39 -6.78 8.95
N LEU A 102 10.17 -6.49 7.67
CA LEU A 102 11.21 -5.89 6.83
C LEU A 102 11.72 -4.56 7.41
N CYS A 103 10.81 -3.68 7.81
CA CYS A 103 11.16 -2.39 8.37
C CYS A 103 11.93 -2.51 9.68
N ASP A 104 11.41 -3.31 10.60
CA ASP A 104 11.93 -3.42 11.96
C ASP A 104 13.28 -4.16 12.03
N ASN A 105 13.46 -5.19 11.20
CA ASN A 105 14.56 -6.13 11.37
C ASN A 105 15.62 -6.06 10.26
N TRP A 106 15.30 -5.45 9.11
CA TRP A 106 16.20 -5.50 7.94
C TRP A 106 16.54 -4.14 7.33
N LEU A 107 15.64 -3.15 7.42
CA LEU A 107 15.80 -1.88 6.73
C LEU A 107 16.11 -0.70 7.67
N ARG A 108 16.21 -0.91 8.97
CA ARG A 108 16.46 0.14 9.97
C ARG A 108 15.43 1.28 9.90
N VAL A 109 14.20 0.97 9.55
CA VAL A 109 13.10 1.92 9.55
C VAL A 109 12.51 2.00 10.96
N GLU A 110 12.47 3.19 11.51
CA GLU A 110 11.93 3.44 12.85
C GLU A 110 10.55 4.10 12.81
N ARG A 111 10.21 4.72 11.68
CA ARG A 111 8.93 5.39 11.47
C ARG A 111 8.33 4.93 10.14
N ILE A 112 7.10 4.41 10.18
CA ILE A 112 6.34 4.05 8.97
C ILE A 112 5.16 5.01 8.87
N GLU A 113 5.02 5.69 7.75
CA GLU A 113 3.96 6.65 7.47
C GLU A 113 2.97 6.10 6.44
N LEU A 114 1.72 6.47 6.58
CA LEU A 114 0.70 6.23 5.57
C LEU A 114 -0.29 7.38 5.50
N THR A 115 -1.02 7.43 4.38
CA THR A 115 -2.20 8.27 4.22
C THR A 115 -3.37 7.36 3.88
N VAL A 116 -4.50 7.57 4.53
CA VAL A 116 -5.72 6.79 4.32
C VAL A 116 -6.91 7.72 4.23
N PHE A 117 -7.86 7.46 3.32
CA PHE A 117 -9.08 8.26 3.25
C PHE A 117 -9.87 8.13 4.55
N ALA A 118 -10.37 9.26 5.03
CA ALA A 118 -11.01 9.35 6.35
C ALA A 118 -12.26 8.45 6.48
N ASP A 119 -12.90 8.10 5.36
CA ASP A 119 -14.07 7.23 5.32
C ASP A 119 -13.73 5.73 5.17
N ASN A 120 -12.46 5.39 5.07
CA ASN A 120 -12.02 3.99 4.96
C ASN A 120 -11.87 3.35 6.35
N ALA A 121 -12.98 3.15 7.03
CA ALA A 121 -13.00 2.60 8.38
C ALA A 121 -12.32 1.23 8.52
N PRO A 122 -12.52 0.27 7.59
CA PRO A 122 -11.84 -1.03 7.69
C PRO A 122 -10.31 -0.92 7.66
N ALA A 123 -9.76 -0.10 6.78
CA ALA A 123 -8.30 0.10 6.68
C ALA A 123 -7.76 0.78 7.93
N ILE A 124 -8.44 1.83 8.42
CA ILE A 124 -8.04 2.53 9.65
C ILE A 124 -7.98 1.58 10.84
N ALA A 125 -8.97 0.69 10.96
CA ALA A 125 -9.00 -0.31 12.04
C ALA A 125 -7.80 -1.27 11.96
N VAL A 126 -7.45 -1.73 10.76
CA VAL A 126 -6.26 -2.58 10.53
C VAL A 126 -5.00 -1.83 10.92
N TYR A 127 -4.83 -0.60 10.48
CA TYR A 127 -3.63 0.18 10.80
C TYR A 127 -3.49 0.42 12.30
N LYS A 128 -4.56 0.78 12.98
CA LYS A 128 -4.56 0.93 14.45
C LYS A 128 -4.16 -0.36 15.16
N LYS A 129 -4.64 -1.50 14.67
CA LYS A 129 -4.28 -2.83 15.22
C LYS A 129 -2.78 -3.07 15.16
N TYR A 130 -2.09 -2.55 14.16
CA TYR A 130 -0.64 -2.70 13.99
C TYR A 130 0.17 -1.54 14.59
N GLY A 131 -0.45 -0.70 15.40
CA GLY A 131 0.25 0.34 16.16
C GLY A 131 0.36 1.69 15.46
N PHE A 132 -0.36 1.90 14.37
CA PHE A 132 -0.43 3.21 13.72
C PHE A 132 -1.39 4.13 14.47
N GLU A 133 -1.00 5.38 14.59
CA GLU A 133 -1.79 6.43 15.23
C GLU A 133 -2.06 7.56 14.25
N ILE A 134 -3.21 8.22 14.37
CA ILE A 134 -3.55 9.39 13.57
C ILE A 134 -2.74 10.59 14.06
N GLU A 135 -2.00 11.21 13.16
CA GLU A 135 -1.19 12.40 13.46
C GLU A 135 -1.80 13.69 12.92
N GLY A 136 -2.75 13.59 12.01
CA GLY A 136 -3.40 14.77 11.44
C GLY A 136 -4.42 14.42 10.38
N THR A 137 -5.08 15.44 9.87
CA THR A 137 -6.12 15.34 8.84
C THR A 137 -5.79 16.28 7.68
N GLY A 138 -5.74 15.71 6.47
CA GLY A 138 -5.70 16.48 5.22
C GLY A 138 -7.12 16.71 4.71
N ARG A 139 -7.62 17.95 4.82
CA ARG A 139 -8.96 18.27 4.30
C ARG A 139 -8.91 18.42 2.78
N ARG A 140 -9.96 17.92 2.10
CA ARG A 140 -10.04 17.92 0.63
C ARG A 140 -8.78 17.38 -0.02
N TYR A 141 -8.30 16.28 0.53
CA TYR A 141 -7.01 15.68 0.17
C TYR A 141 -6.99 15.15 -1.25
N ALA A 142 -8.10 14.55 -1.71
CA ALA A 142 -8.19 13.98 -3.04
C ALA A 142 -9.59 14.13 -3.63
N LEU A 143 -9.67 14.04 -4.95
CA LEU A 143 -10.92 14.01 -5.70
C LEU A 143 -11.31 12.56 -5.98
N ARG A 144 -12.57 12.22 -5.71
CA ARG A 144 -13.11 10.88 -5.95
C ARG A 144 -14.56 11.00 -6.40
N ASN A 145 -14.87 10.50 -7.60
CA ASN A 145 -16.21 10.59 -8.19
C ASN A 145 -16.81 12.01 -8.14
N GLY A 146 -15.99 13.03 -8.46
CA GLY A 146 -16.43 14.43 -8.48
C GLY A 146 -16.55 15.10 -7.13
N GLU A 147 -16.27 14.41 -6.03
CA GLU A 147 -16.31 14.94 -4.68
C GLU A 147 -14.94 14.88 -4.01
N TYR A 148 -14.65 15.87 -3.15
CA TYR A 148 -13.41 15.83 -2.38
C TYR A 148 -13.54 14.96 -1.15
N VAL A 149 -12.50 14.23 -0.83
CA VAL A 149 -12.41 13.36 0.34
C VAL A 149 -11.23 13.77 1.21
N ASP A 150 -11.45 13.75 2.52
CA ASP A 150 -10.41 14.00 3.51
C ASP A 150 -9.56 12.74 3.71
N ALA A 151 -8.34 12.92 4.19
CA ALA A 151 -7.46 11.81 4.54
C ALA A 151 -6.84 12.01 5.92
N TYR A 152 -6.55 10.89 6.59
CA TYR A 152 -5.74 10.91 7.80
C TYR A 152 -4.29 10.60 7.46
N TYR A 153 -3.39 11.33 8.12
CA TYR A 153 -1.98 10.97 8.19
C TYR A 153 -1.79 10.08 9.40
N MET A 154 -1.24 8.90 9.20
CA MET A 154 -0.99 7.95 10.28
C MET A 154 0.48 7.53 10.27
N ALA A 155 1.00 7.21 11.44
CA ALA A 155 2.36 6.71 11.59
C ALA A 155 2.48 5.68 12.70
N ARG A 156 3.45 4.78 12.52
CA ARG A 156 3.88 3.81 13.52
C ARG A 156 5.33 4.06 13.84
N MET A 157 5.66 4.14 15.11
CA MET A 157 7.04 4.14 15.63
C MET A 157 7.41 2.74 16.07
N LYS A 158 8.65 2.33 15.78
CA LYS A 158 9.19 1.08 16.30
C LYS A 158 9.42 1.17 17.80
#